data_5a0985aa473a7972f73b29f363574f6e
#
_entry.id   5a0985aa473a7972f73b29f363574f6e
#
_cell.length_a   1.000
_cell.length_b   1.000
_cell.length_c   1.000
_cell.angle_alpha   90.00
_cell.angle_beta   90.00
_cell.angle_gamma   90.00
#
_symmetry.space_group_name_H-M   'P 1'
#
loop_
_entity.id
_entity.type
_entity.pdbx_description
1 polymer ?
#
loop_
_entity_poly.entity_id
_entity_poly.type
_entity_poly.pdbx_seq_one_letter_code
_entity_poly.pdbx_strand_id
1 'polypeptide(L)'
;GWILTAAGNPPEYNKSVNELDMVTLDRVKRLNVVPDYDAFKEYALNNGMHGAIVYYLSLHNEYMFKAEKTVDGYDFVTPRGWEDLSVAIFEYERLSIPVTLQFVSEYVQDGKIASEFFAYYKRYCECADVYGGEDAETGKIKKIDVEDKGFEVRYALANLIAAKVIKLAEKYRARKTAEDELAAIETAVKDGAGSLSSETEKLMKECNSQKRSRYERAALKKLLVALGETDEKAGVEKFRVENDAKLADYKTRIDNLFNFAVNSLGKGQETVAMLMEVIACEHFIEILPYLGDTVFYDLNDSLLGVSGEDDYKRLAASALKGE
;
A
#
# COMPACT_ATOMS: atom_id res chain seq x y z
N GLY A 1 4.09 35.47 -15.24
CA GLY A 1 4.76 35.89 -14.00
C GLY A 1 5.48 34.77 -13.35
N TRP A 2 6.49 35.05 -12.52
CA TRP A 2 7.22 34.06 -11.75
C TRP A 2 6.69 34.04 -10.32
N ILE A 3 6.60 32.85 -9.73
CA ILE A 3 6.34 32.66 -8.31
C ILE A 3 7.61 32.06 -7.70
N LEU A 4 8.16 32.72 -6.69
CA LEU A 4 9.28 32.23 -5.91
C LEU A 4 8.74 31.48 -4.69
N THR A 5 9.14 30.24 -4.55
CA THR A 5 8.84 29.42 -3.37
C THR A 5 10.15 29.05 -2.68
N ALA A 6 10.20 29.26 -1.37
CA ALA A 6 11.35 28.85 -0.55
C ALA A 6 10.87 27.96 0.60
N ALA A 7 11.67 26.96 0.97
CA ALA A 7 11.46 26.11 2.12
C ALA A 7 12.65 26.26 3.07
N GLY A 8 12.39 26.26 4.36
CA GLY A 8 13.40 26.36 5.39
C GLY A 8 12.93 25.79 6.72
N ASN A 9 13.85 25.42 7.58
CA ASN A 9 13.55 24.98 8.93
C ASN A 9 13.45 26.17 9.89
N PRO A 10 12.56 26.10 10.89
CA PRO A 10 12.46 27.15 11.88
C PRO A 10 13.70 27.20 12.79
N PRO A 11 13.95 28.34 13.47
CA PRO A 11 15.15 28.54 14.29
C PRO A 11 15.34 27.49 15.40
N GLU A 12 14.27 26.87 15.87
CA GLU A 12 14.30 25.81 16.89
C GLU A 12 15.13 24.60 16.44
N TYR A 13 15.09 24.30 15.13
CA TYR A 13 15.79 23.15 14.54
C TYR A 13 17.06 23.55 13.78
N ASN A 14 17.25 24.83 13.48
CA ASN A 14 18.45 25.32 12.78
C ASN A 14 18.90 26.68 13.29
N LYS A 15 19.90 26.68 14.16
CA LYS A 15 20.46 27.92 14.75
C LYS A 15 21.16 28.84 13.75
N SER A 16 21.43 28.36 12.54
CA SER A 16 22.09 29.13 11.49
C SER A 16 21.10 29.90 10.60
N VAL A 17 19.80 29.85 10.88
CA VAL A 17 18.79 30.57 10.10
C VAL A 17 18.79 32.03 10.51
N ASN A 18 18.99 32.91 9.54
CA ASN A 18 18.74 34.34 9.71
C ASN A 18 17.21 34.57 9.65
N GLU A 19 16.69 35.24 10.66
CA GLU A 19 15.28 35.65 10.64
C GLU A 19 15.07 36.66 9.50
N LEU A 20 13.98 36.49 8.77
CA LEU A 20 13.56 37.45 7.75
C LEU A 20 13.08 38.73 8.45
N ASP A 21 13.50 39.88 7.93
CA ASP A 21 13.05 41.17 8.43
C ASP A 21 11.54 41.38 8.21
N MET A 22 10.95 42.29 8.99
CA MET A 22 9.50 42.55 8.95
C MET A 22 9.01 43.00 7.58
N VAL A 23 9.83 43.71 6.79
CA VAL A 23 9.48 44.21 5.45
C VAL A 23 9.41 43.03 4.47
N THR A 24 10.29 42.07 4.60
CA THR A 24 10.29 40.83 3.80
C THR A 24 9.11 39.93 4.19
N LEU A 25 8.83 39.79 5.49
CA LEU A 25 7.69 39.01 5.98
C LEU A 25 6.34 39.53 5.52
N ASP A 26 6.17 40.85 5.39
CA ASP A 26 4.96 41.49 4.88
C ASP A 26 4.67 41.17 3.38
N ARG A 27 5.71 40.81 2.63
CA ARG A 27 5.64 40.51 1.19
C ARG A 27 5.54 39.04 0.84
N VAL A 28 5.71 38.15 1.81
CA VAL A 28 5.66 36.70 1.60
C VAL A 28 4.46 36.07 2.31
N LYS A 29 3.96 34.97 1.77
CA LYS A 29 2.98 34.14 2.44
C LYS A 29 3.70 33.01 3.15
N ARG A 30 3.65 33.03 4.48
CA ARG A 30 4.24 31.98 5.30
C ARG A 30 3.26 30.84 5.46
N LEU A 31 3.70 29.62 5.12
CA LEU A 31 2.98 28.38 5.35
C LEU A 31 3.78 27.56 6.38
N ASN A 32 3.15 27.23 7.49
CA ASN A 32 3.74 26.32 8.46
C ASN A 32 3.33 24.89 8.11
N VAL A 33 4.31 24.06 7.80
CA VAL A 33 4.11 22.63 7.58
C VAL A 33 4.38 21.91 8.90
N VAL A 34 3.38 21.19 9.38
CA VAL A 34 3.49 20.37 10.60
C VAL A 34 3.48 18.89 10.23
N PRO A 35 4.11 18.03 11.04
CA PRO A 35 4.01 16.58 10.85
C PRO A 35 2.56 16.13 10.96
N ASP A 36 2.11 15.34 9.97
CA ASP A 36 0.77 14.76 9.90
C ASP A 36 0.92 13.26 9.67
N TYR A 37 0.42 12.45 10.62
CA TYR A 37 0.57 11.00 10.56
C TYR A 37 -0.26 10.38 9.42
N ASP A 38 -1.49 10.86 9.18
CA ASP A 38 -2.35 10.26 8.16
C ASP A 38 -1.78 10.50 6.77
N ALA A 39 -1.29 11.72 6.50
CA ALA A 39 -0.57 12.03 5.27
C ALA A 39 0.73 11.21 5.12
N PHE A 40 1.46 10.99 6.21
CA PHE A 40 2.65 10.13 6.19
C PHE A 40 2.29 8.67 5.93
N LYS A 41 1.22 8.15 6.56
CA LYS A 41 0.75 6.78 6.35
C LYS A 41 0.36 6.54 4.90
N GLU A 42 -0.40 7.46 4.30
CA GLU A 42 -0.75 7.40 2.88
C GLU A 42 0.50 7.40 1.99
N TYR A 43 1.43 8.31 2.26
CA TYR A 43 2.73 8.35 1.56
C TYR A 43 3.49 7.03 1.69
N ALA A 44 3.60 6.49 2.90
CA ALA A 44 4.34 5.26 3.20
C ALA A 44 3.76 4.04 2.46
N LEU A 45 2.43 3.92 2.42
CA LEU A 45 1.74 2.86 1.70
C LEU A 45 1.94 3.00 0.19
N ASN A 46 1.76 4.20 -0.37
CA ASN A 46 1.90 4.47 -1.80
C ASN A 46 3.34 4.26 -2.31
N ASN A 47 4.34 4.52 -1.46
CA ASN A 47 5.76 4.31 -1.79
C ASN A 47 6.29 2.93 -1.40
N GLY A 48 5.43 2.07 -0.84
CA GLY A 48 5.79 0.70 -0.48
C GLY A 48 6.83 0.61 0.62
N MET A 49 6.74 1.48 1.63
CA MET A 49 7.59 1.38 2.82
C MET A 49 7.43 0.03 3.51
N HIS A 50 8.44 -0.37 4.27
CA HIS A 50 8.47 -1.67 4.94
C HIS A 50 7.32 -1.81 5.95
N GLY A 51 6.55 -2.90 5.84
CA GLY A 51 5.34 -3.13 6.64
C GLY A 51 5.56 -3.03 8.15
N ALA A 52 6.70 -3.52 8.67
CA ALA A 52 7.00 -3.41 10.09
C ALA A 52 7.03 -1.94 10.57
N ILE A 53 7.52 -1.01 9.75
CA ILE A 53 7.55 0.43 10.09
C ILE A 53 6.14 1.01 10.04
N VAL A 54 5.43 0.78 8.93
CA VAL A 54 4.07 1.32 8.75
C VAL A 54 3.16 0.88 9.90
N TYR A 55 3.20 -0.39 10.26
CA TYR A 55 2.32 -0.94 11.30
C TYR A 55 2.78 -0.60 12.71
N TYR A 56 4.08 -0.50 12.97
CA TYR A 56 4.58 0.01 14.25
C TYR A 56 4.10 1.44 14.49
N LEU A 57 4.21 2.28 13.48
CA LEU A 57 3.74 3.67 13.56
C LEU A 57 2.21 3.80 13.59
N SER A 58 1.46 2.82 13.14
CA SER A 58 0.01 2.83 13.31
C SER A 58 -0.42 2.56 14.76
N LEU A 59 0.43 1.88 15.53
CA LEU A 59 0.25 1.71 16.99
C LEU A 59 0.79 2.88 17.81
N HIS A 60 1.79 3.58 17.28
CA HIS A 60 2.57 4.63 17.94
C HIS A 60 2.75 5.82 17.02
N ASN A 61 1.64 6.47 16.62
CA ASN A 61 1.67 7.55 15.64
C ASN A 61 2.49 8.77 16.10
N GLU A 62 2.59 8.97 17.42
CA GLU A 62 3.42 9.99 18.04
C GLU A 62 4.93 9.79 17.78
N TYR A 63 5.37 8.58 17.44
CA TYR A 63 6.75 8.26 17.13
C TYR A 63 7.14 8.49 15.67
N MET A 64 6.18 8.92 14.83
CA MET A 64 6.50 9.35 13.46
C MET A 64 7.46 10.55 13.46
N PHE A 65 7.22 11.50 14.36
CA PHE A 65 8.07 12.68 14.54
C PHE A 65 8.22 13.02 16.02
N LYS A 66 9.45 13.01 16.50
CA LYS A 66 9.82 13.44 17.85
C LYS A 66 11.16 14.16 17.78
N ALA A 67 11.28 15.27 18.50
CA ALA A 67 12.54 15.99 18.65
C ALA A 67 12.60 16.56 20.06
N GLU A 68 13.51 16.02 20.88
CA GLU A 68 13.73 16.43 22.25
C GLU A 68 15.19 16.86 22.43
N LYS A 69 15.41 17.96 23.14
CA LYS A 69 16.74 18.42 23.49
C LYS A 69 17.21 17.69 24.74
N THR A 70 18.33 17.03 24.64
CA THR A 70 19.00 16.33 25.75
C THR A 70 20.25 17.08 26.22
N VAL A 71 20.88 16.59 27.29
CA VAL A 71 22.13 17.15 27.80
C VAL A 71 23.27 16.99 26.78
N ASP A 72 23.26 15.88 26.05
CA ASP A 72 24.31 15.49 25.09
C ASP A 72 23.99 15.88 23.64
N GLY A 73 22.82 16.51 23.38
CA GLY A 73 22.44 16.89 22.03
C GLY A 73 20.93 16.89 21.79
N TYR A 74 20.48 16.14 20.82
CA TYR A 74 19.07 15.95 20.48
C TYR A 74 18.78 14.47 20.28
N ASP A 75 17.73 13.99 20.94
CA ASP A 75 17.09 12.74 20.60
C ASP A 75 15.96 13.05 19.61
N PHE A 76 15.99 12.43 18.44
CA PHE A 76 14.98 12.72 17.44
C PHE A 76 14.65 11.52 16.55
N VAL A 77 13.43 11.55 16.05
CA VAL A 77 12.92 10.65 15.03
C VAL A 77 12.17 11.48 14.00
N THR A 78 12.33 11.17 12.74
CA THR A 78 11.71 11.92 11.65
C THR A 78 11.09 10.99 10.61
N PRO A 79 10.09 11.44 9.84
CA PRO A 79 9.54 10.70 8.71
C PRO A 79 10.61 10.22 7.73
N ARG A 80 11.62 11.06 7.46
CA ARG A 80 12.77 10.70 6.60
C ARG A 80 13.60 9.57 7.20
N GLY A 81 13.89 9.63 8.52
CA GLY A 81 14.61 8.55 9.19
C GLY A 81 13.90 7.21 9.08
N TRP A 82 12.57 7.20 9.20
CA TRP A 82 11.76 6.01 8.99
C TRP A 82 11.78 5.51 7.54
N GLU A 83 11.75 6.41 6.56
CA GLU A 83 11.84 6.07 5.14
C GLU A 83 13.21 5.48 4.80
N ASP A 84 14.29 6.13 5.25
CA ASP A 84 15.66 5.65 5.03
C ASP A 84 15.89 4.29 5.70
N LEU A 85 15.37 4.09 6.94
CA LEU A 85 15.37 2.79 7.62
C LEU A 85 14.60 1.73 6.82
N SER A 86 13.46 2.08 6.24
CA SER A 86 12.66 1.17 5.42
C SER A 86 13.46 0.65 4.22
N VAL A 87 14.10 1.55 3.48
CA VAL A 87 14.94 1.19 2.33
C VAL A 87 16.10 0.28 2.78
N ALA A 88 16.74 0.64 3.88
CA ALA A 88 17.86 -0.11 4.42
C ALA A 88 17.45 -1.51 4.92
N ILE A 89 16.30 -1.67 5.60
CA ILE A 89 15.77 -2.98 6.01
C ILE A 89 15.56 -3.88 4.79
N PHE A 90 14.90 -3.40 3.74
CA PHE A 90 14.69 -4.19 2.52
C PHE A 90 15.99 -4.71 1.92
N GLU A 91 17.04 -3.88 1.90
CA GLU A 91 18.35 -4.31 1.39
C GLU A 91 19.03 -5.33 2.30
N TYR A 92 18.91 -5.19 3.63
CA TYR A 92 19.43 -6.14 4.59
C TYR A 92 18.75 -7.49 4.46
N GLU A 93 17.41 -7.50 4.34
CA GLU A 93 16.62 -8.73 4.12
C GLU A 93 17.00 -9.39 2.79
N ARG A 94 17.12 -8.59 1.71
CA ARG A 94 17.54 -9.09 0.39
C ARG A 94 18.91 -9.75 0.41
N LEU A 95 19.84 -9.22 1.22
CA LEU A 95 21.20 -9.71 1.39
C LEU A 95 21.33 -10.77 2.49
N SER A 96 20.22 -11.10 3.18
CA SER A 96 20.22 -11.98 4.36
C SER A 96 21.16 -11.52 5.47
N ILE A 97 21.30 -10.19 5.63
CA ILE A 97 22.06 -9.57 6.72
C ILE A 97 21.10 -9.30 7.89
N PRO A 98 21.43 -9.71 9.11
CA PRO A 98 20.56 -9.48 10.25
C PRO A 98 20.46 -7.98 10.60
N VAL A 99 19.24 -7.48 10.74
CA VAL A 99 18.97 -6.16 11.32
C VAL A 99 19.30 -6.20 12.81
N THR A 100 20.04 -5.23 13.30
CA THR A 100 20.46 -5.12 14.72
C THR A 100 19.90 -3.85 15.35
N LEU A 101 19.85 -3.79 16.68
CA LEU A 101 19.46 -2.56 17.38
C LEU A 101 20.39 -1.39 17.03
N GLN A 102 21.70 -1.64 16.95
CA GLN A 102 22.67 -0.61 16.57
C GLN A 102 22.35 -0.03 15.19
N PHE A 103 22.06 -0.89 14.22
CA PHE A 103 21.67 -0.46 12.87
C PHE A 103 20.37 0.38 12.89
N VAL A 104 19.35 -0.02 13.64
CA VAL A 104 18.11 0.77 13.78
C VAL A 104 18.42 2.15 14.39
N SER A 105 19.30 2.21 15.40
CA SER A 105 19.65 3.45 16.09
C SER A 105 20.41 4.46 15.21
N GLU A 106 20.94 4.03 14.07
CA GLU A 106 21.55 4.94 13.08
C GLU A 106 20.51 5.83 12.39
N TYR A 107 19.27 5.35 12.28
CA TYR A 107 18.16 6.04 11.62
C TYR A 107 17.16 6.64 12.62
N VAL A 108 16.93 5.95 13.74
CA VAL A 108 16.04 6.34 14.83
C VAL A 108 16.90 6.74 16.02
N GLN A 109 17.19 8.03 16.14
CA GLN A 109 18.16 8.54 17.13
C GLN A 109 17.56 8.77 18.52
N ASP A 110 16.33 8.35 18.77
CA ASP A 110 15.76 8.17 20.11
C ASP A 110 15.98 6.72 20.52
N GLY A 111 16.86 6.50 21.52
CA GLY A 111 17.26 5.15 21.94
C GLY A 111 16.12 4.31 22.49
N LYS A 112 15.10 4.94 23.11
CA LYS A 112 13.90 4.24 23.59
C LYS A 112 13.07 3.74 22.40
N ILE A 113 12.75 4.64 21.45
CA ILE A 113 11.96 4.31 20.27
C ILE A 113 12.70 3.27 19.41
N ALA A 114 14.01 3.41 19.23
CA ALA A 114 14.81 2.43 18.50
C ALA A 114 14.73 1.02 19.12
N SER A 115 14.81 0.93 20.45
CA SER A 115 14.73 -0.34 21.18
C SER A 115 13.33 -0.97 21.09
N GLU A 116 12.29 -0.17 21.22
CA GLU A 116 10.90 -0.61 21.12
C GLU A 116 10.57 -1.08 19.70
N PHE A 117 10.97 -0.31 18.68
CA PHE A 117 10.81 -0.70 17.29
C PHE A 117 11.59 -1.97 16.95
N PHE A 118 12.85 -2.09 17.39
CA PHE A 118 13.64 -3.29 17.14
C PHE A 118 13.02 -4.55 17.75
N ALA A 119 12.48 -4.44 18.98
CA ALA A 119 11.76 -5.55 19.62
C ALA A 119 10.50 -5.92 18.83
N TYR A 120 9.76 -4.93 18.32
CA TYR A 120 8.61 -5.14 17.45
C TYR A 120 9.02 -5.79 16.11
N TYR A 121 10.07 -5.28 15.45
CA TYR A 121 10.58 -5.81 14.18
C TYR A 121 10.96 -7.29 14.29
N LYS A 122 11.61 -7.70 15.36
CA LYS A 122 11.92 -9.13 15.59
C LYS A 122 10.66 -10.00 15.63
N ARG A 123 9.63 -9.56 16.36
CA ARG A 123 8.35 -10.27 16.42
C ARG A 123 7.63 -10.30 15.08
N TYR A 124 7.70 -9.18 14.35
CA TYR A 124 7.16 -9.08 12.99
C TYR A 124 7.82 -10.11 12.05
N CYS A 125 9.14 -10.25 12.09
CA CYS A 125 9.86 -11.24 11.29
C CYS A 125 9.52 -12.67 11.71
N GLU A 126 9.45 -12.97 13.02
CA GLU A 126 9.00 -14.28 13.52
C GLU A 126 7.60 -14.62 13.00
N CYS A 127 6.68 -13.66 12.97
CA CYS A 127 5.35 -13.85 12.40
C CYS A 127 5.41 -14.06 10.89
N ALA A 128 6.23 -13.29 10.18
CA ALA A 128 6.39 -13.40 8.73
C ALA A 128 6.93 -14.79 8.33
N ASP A 129 7.90 -15.31 9.08
CA ASP A 129 8.46 -16.64 8.86
C ASP A 129 7.44 -17.75 9.11
N VAL A 130 6.67 -17.66 10.21
CA VAL A 130 5.63 -18.65 10.58
C VAL A 130 4.40 -18.53 9.67
N TYR A 131 4.09 -17.33 9.20
CA TYR A 131 2.96 -17.07 8.32
C TYR A 131 3.03 -17.84 7.00
N GLY A 132 4.21 -18.26 6.55
CA GLY A 132 4.38 -19.07 5.35
C GLY A 132 4.04 -18.32 4.05
N GLY A 133 3.82 -17.02 4.10
CA GLY A 133 3.69 -16.10 2.97
C GLY A 133 2.77 -16.62 1.85
N GLU A 134 3.36 -17.23 0.83
CA GLU A 134 2.65 -17.73 -0.35
C GLU A 134 1.76 -18.95 -0.07
N ASP A 135 2.10 -19.75 0.94
CA ASP A 135 1.34 -20.97 1.28
C ASP A 135 -0.03 -20.65 1.90
N ALA A 136 -0.15 -19.54 2.65
CA ALA A 136 -1.43 -19.03 3.12
C ALA A 136 -2.28 -18.46 1.95
N GLU A 137 -1.67 -17.70 1.04
CA GLU A 137 -2.34 -17.18 -0.17
C GLU A 137 -2.89 -18.32 -1.04
N THR A 138 -2.13 -19.38 -1.21
CA THR A 138 -2.52 -20.54 -2.04
C THR A 138 -3.43 -21.52 -1.31
N GLY A 139 -3.74 -21.29 -0.03
CA GLY A 139 -4.60 -22.13 0.78
C GLY A 139 -3.96 -23.44 1.24
N LYS A 140 -2.64 -23.62 1.06
CA LYS A 140 -1.90 -24.78 1.57
C LYS A 140 -1.85 -24.78 3.09
N ILE A 141 -1.64 -23.60 3.69
CA ILE A 141 -1.74 -23.37 5.13
C ILE A 141 -3.04 -22.65 5.42
N LYS A 142 -3.92 -23.26 6.21
CA LYS A 142 -5.26 -22.74 6.52
C LYS A 142 -5.35 -22.06 7.88
N LYS A 143 -4.42 -22.34 8.78
CA LYS A 143 -4.37 -21.81 10.16
C LYS A 143 -2.94 -21.90 10.67
N ILE A 144 -2.55 -20.93 11.48
CA ILE A 144 -1.40 -21.01 12.40
C ILE A 144 -1.91 -20.75 13.82
N ASP A 145 -1.24 -21.36 14.78
CA ASP A 145 -1.60 -21.19 16.19
C ASP A 145 -0.89 -19.94 16.75
N VAL A 146 -1.70 -18.94 17.08
CA VAL A 146 -1.27 -17.68 17.71
C VAL A 146 -2.10 -17.32 18.93
N GLU A 147 -2.91 -18.27 19.46
CA GLU A 147 -3.82 -18.04 20.58
C GLU A 147 -3.05 -17.64 21.85
N ASP A 148 -1.91 -18.30 22.10
CA ASP A 148 -1.03 -18.01 23.24
C ASP A 148 -0.07 -16.82 23.01
N LYS A 149 -0.13 -16.20 21.85
CA LYS A 149 0.74 -15.06 21.52
C LYS A 149 0.13 -13.74 22.02
N GLY A 150 0.99 -12.81 22.42
CA GLY A 150 0.57 -11.49 22.84
C GLY A 150 -0.12 -10.70 21.70
N PHE A 151 -0.88 -9.67 22.09
CA PHE A 151 -1.61 -8.80 21.16
C PHE A 151 -0.75 -8.27 20.01
N GLU A 152 0.48 -7.83 20.31
CA GLU A 152 1.40 -7.27 19.30
C GLU A 152 1.73 -8.26 18.18
N VAL A 153 1.91 -9.56 18.52
CA VAL A 153 2.20 -10.63 17.56
C VAL A 153 0.99 -10.89 16.68
N ARG A 154 -0.19 -10.98 17.29
CA ARG A 154 -1.46 -11.20 16.58
C ARG A 154 -1.80 -10.01 15.69
N TYR A 155 -1.56 -8.79 16.16
CA TYR A 155 -1.73 -7.57 15.39
C TYR A 155 -0.75 -7.48 14.21
N ALA A 156 0.52 -7.86 14.42
CA ALA A 156 1.50 -7.94 13.33
C ALA A 156 1.07 -8.93 12.23
N LEU A 157 0.52 -10.10 12.63
CA LEU A 157 -0.04 -11.07 11.68
C LEU A 157 -1.22 -10.49 10.91
N ALA A 158 -2.16 -9.82 11.59
CA ALA A 158 -3.31 -9.17 10.96
C ALA A 158 -2.85 -8.17 9.87
N ASN A 159 -1.86 -7.36 10.19
CA ASN A 159 -1.29 -6.39 9.26
C ASN A 159 -0.54 -7.03 8.08
N LEU A 160 0.18 -8.12 8.31
CA LEU A 160 0.81 -8.89 7.23
C LEU A 160 -0.24 -9.42 6.24
N ILE A 161 -1.35 -9.92 6.76
CA ILE A 161 -2.47 -10.40 5.93
C ILE A 161 -3.09 -9.23 5.16
N ALA A 162 -3.37 -8.10 5.83
CA ALA A 162 -3.91 -6.89 5.19
C ALA A 162 -3.03 -6.42 4.03
N ALA A 163 -1.72 -6.30 4.24
CA ALA A 163 -0.77 -5.89 3.21
C ALA A 163 -0.78 -6.82 1.99
N LYS A 164 -0.94 -8.12 2.21
CA LYS A 164 -1.03 -9.10 1.13
C LYS A 164 -2.33 -8.99 0.36
N VAL A 165 -3.47 -8.81 1.05
CA VAL A 165 -4.78 -8.58 0.41
C VAL A 165 -4.73 -7.30 -0.44
N ILE A 166 -4.22 -6.19 0.09
CA ILE A 166 -4.07 -4.92 -0.62
C ILE A 166 -3.21 -5.10 -1.87
N LYS A 167 -2.08 -5.78 -1.76
CA LYS A 167 -1.20 -6.04 -2.90
C LYS A 167 -1.86 -6.92 -3.99
N LEU A 168 -2.70 -7.87 -3.59
CA LEU A 168 -3.47 -8.67 -4.54
C LEU A 168 -4.58 -7.83 -5.19
N ALA A 169 -5.21 -6.93 -4.44
CA ALA A 169 -6.21 -6.00 -4.95
C ALA A 169 -5.61 -5.07 -6.01
N GLU A 170 -4.42 -4.48 -5.76
CA GLU A 170 -3.70 -3.68 -6.77
C GLU A 170 -3.41 -4.46 -8.05
N LYS A 171 -2.99 -5.71 -7.92
CA LYS A 171 -2.73 -6.58 -9.08
C LYS A 171 -4.01 -6.93 -9.84
N TYR A 172 -5.10 -7.17 -9.11
CA TYR A 172 -6.42 -7.45 -9.68
C TYR A 172 -6.91 -6.23 -10.47
N ARG A 173 -6.91 -5.05 -9.83
CA ARG A 173 -7.28 -3.79 -10.46
C ARG A 173 -6.47 -3.51 -11.72
N ALA A 174 -5.16 -3.68 -11.67
CA ALA A 174 -4.29 -3.48 -12.83
C ALA A 174 -4.66 -4.39 -14.02
N ARG A 175 -5.12 -5.61 -13.76
CA ARG A 175 -5.62 -6.52 -14.79
C ARG A 175 -6.97 -6.07 -15.35
N LYS A 176 -7.86 -5.58 -14.48
CA LYS A 176 -9.15 -5.01 -14.92
C LYS A 176 -8.93 -3.77 -15.78
N THR A 177 -8.02 -2.88 -15.39
CA THR A 177 -7.65 -1.72 -16.20
C THR A 177 -7.21 -2.14 -17.62
N ALA A 178 -6.42 -3.21 -17.74
CA ALA A 178 -5.99 -3.69 -19.06
C ALA A 178 -7.14 -4.28 -19.89
N GLU A 179 -8.14 -4.90 -19.26
CA GLU A 179 -9.38 -5.32 -19.94
C GLU A 179 -10.21 -4.12 -20.42
N ASP A 180 -10.37 -3.11 -19.58
CA ASP A 180 -11.15 -1.91 -19.88
C ASP A 180 -10.51 -1.13 -21.04
N GLU A 181 -9.17 -1.02 -21.05
CA GLU A 181 -8.42 -0.43 -22.18
C GLU A 181 -8.59 -1.24 -23.46
N LEU A 182 -8.57 -2.58 -23.40
CA LEU A 182 -8.84 -3.43 -24.56
C LEU A 182 -10.27 -3.20 -25.10
N ALA A 183 -11.26 -3.19 -24.22
CA ALA A 183 -12.67 -2.95 -24.60
C ALA A 183 -12.86 -1.55 -25.22
N ALA A 184 -12.16 -0.54 -24.71
CA ALA A 184 -12.16 0.81 -25.27
C ALA A 184 -11.56 0.85 -26.68
N ILE A 185 -10.43 0.17 -26.89
CA ILE A 185 -9.78 0.05 -28.21
C ILE A 185 -10.70 -0.64 -29.20
N GLU A 186 -11.28 -1.79 -28.84
CA GLU A 186 -12.21 -2.55 -29.70
C GLU A 186 -13.44 -1.70 -30.09
N THR A 187 -13.97 -0.92 -29.14
CA THR A 187 -15.10 -0.02 -29.39
C THR A 187 -14.70 1.11 -30.37
N ALA A 188 -13.57 1.77 -30.12
CA ALA A 188 -13.08 2.85 -30.97
C ALA A 188 -12.82 2.40 -32.42
N VAL A 189 -12.27 1.19 -32.58
CA VAL A 189 -12.03 0.60 -33.90
C VAL A 189 -13.33 0.24 -34.58
N LYS A 190 -14.30 -0.35 -33.87
CA LYS A 190 -15.63 -0.74 -34.39
C LYS A 190 -16.44 0.46 -34.84
N ASP A 191 -16.41 1.54 -34.07
CA ASP A 191 -17.16 2.78 -34.36
C ASP A 191 -16.47 3.66 -35.41
N GLY A 192 -15.29 3.27 -35.90
CA GLY A 192 -14.54 4.02 -36.90
C GLY A 192 -13.91 5.31 -36.36
N ALA A 193 -13.89 5.48 -35.04
CA ALA A 193 -13.32 6.65 -34.36
C ALA A 193 -11.78 6.64 -34.34
N GLY A 194 -11.15 5.48 -34.59
CA GLY A 194 -9.71 5.30 -34.61
C GLY A 194 -9.31 4.05 -35.38
N SER A 195 -8.03 3.98 -35.78
CA SER A 195 -7.42 2.73 -36.26
C SER A 195 -6.76 2.00 -35.10
N LEU A 196 -6.65 0.68 -35.18
CA LEU A 196 -5.94 -0.10 -34.18
C LEU A 196 -4.53 0.45 -33.90
N SER A 197 -3.79 0.80 -34.96
CA SER A 197 -2.43 1.36 -34.83
C SER A 197 -2.42 2.67 -34.03
N SER A 198 -3.39 3.57 -34.28
CA SER A 198 -3.46 4.84 -33.54
C SER A 198 -3.81 4.65 -32.06
N GLU A 199 -4.70 3.72 -31.76
CA GLU A 199 -5.10 3.42 -30.37
C GLU A 199 -3.98 2.70 -29.61
N THR A 200 -3.27 1.78 -30.27
CA THR A 200 -2.10 1.12 -29.69
C THR A 200 -0.96 2.10 -29.38
N GLU A 201 -0.73 3.11 -30.23
CA GLU A 201 0.25 4.16 -29.97
C GLU A 201 -0.15 5.05 -28.77
N LYS A 202 -1.44 5.37 -28.62
CA LYS A 202 -1.95 6.10 -27.44
C LYS A 202 -1.71 5.28 -26.17
N LEU A 203 -2.09 4.01 -26.18
CA LEU A 203 -1.90 3.11 -25.04
C LEU A 203 -0.41 2.98 -24.67
N MET A 204 0.49 2.94 -25.65
CA MET A 204 1.94 2.90 -25.42
C MET A 204 2.44 4.16 -24.69
N LYS A 205 1.94 5.35 -25.06
CA LYS A 205 2.28 6.62 -24.40
C LYS A 205 1.77 6.64 -22.96
N GLU A 206 0.54 6.20 -22.74
CA GLU A 206 -0.07 6.12 -21.40
C GLU A 206 0.63 5.10 -20.52
N CYS A 207 0.99 3.94 -21.06
CA CYS A 207 1.74 2.92 -20.32
C CYS A 207 3.07 3.44 -19.76
N ASN A 208 3.70 4.38 -20.44
CA ASN A 208 4.96 5.01 -20.01
C ASN A 208 4.74 6.23 -19.11
N SER A 209 3.49 6.62 -18.83
CA SER A 209 3.18 7.71 -17.92
C SER A 209 3.59 7.38 -16.48
N GLN A 210 4.15 8.37 -15.77
CA GLN A 210 4.47 8.24 -14.34
C GLN A 210 3.21 8.09 -13.44
N LYS A 211 2.02 8.37 -13.98
CA LYS A 211 0.74 8.24 -13.26
C LYS A 211 0.28 6.79 -13.09
N ARG A 212 0.80 5.85 -13.85
CA ARG A 212 0.43 4.43 -13.78
C ARG A 212 1.32 3.67 -12.80
N SER A 213 0.71 2.81 -11.99
CA SER A 213 1.44 1.94 -11.06
C SER A 213 2.33 0.93 -11.81
N ARG A 214 3.27 0.32 -11.11
CA ARG A 214 4.12 -0.73 -11.71
C ARG A 214 3.31 -1.93 -12.20
N TYR A 215 2.22 -2.26 -11.51
CA TYR A 215 1.36 -3.40 -11.87
C TYR A 215 0.51 -3.06 -13.10
N GLU A 216 -0.05 -1.86 -13.18
CA GLU A 216 -0.76 -1.39 -14.38
C GLU A 216 0.15 -1.39 -15.60
N ARG A 217 1.35 -0.82 -15.48
CA ARG A 217 2.34 -0.85 -16.57
C ARG A 217 2.68 -2.27 -17.03
N ALA A 218 2.78 -3.22 -16.09
CA ALA A 218 3.06 -4.60 -16.43
C ALA A 218 1.87 -5.29 -17.14
N ALA A 219 0.63 -5.00 -16.71
CA ALA A 219 -0.58 -5.52 -17.35
C ALA A 219 -0.78 -4.92 -18.75
N LEU A 220 -0.63 -3.61 -18.91
CA LEU A 220 -0.74 -2.90 -20.19
C LEU A 220 0.34 -3.32 -21.18
N LYS A 221 1.58 -3.59 -20.73
CA LYS A 221 2.63 -4.14 -21.60
C LYS A 221 2.25 -5.51 -22.18
N LYS A 222 1.57 -6.36 -21.41
CA LYS A 222 1.08 -7.64 -21.91
C LYS A 222 -0.01 -7.45 -22.97
N LEU A 223 -0.91 -6.50 -22.75
CA LEU A 223 -1.92 -6.12 -23.74
C LEU A 223 -1.27 -5.59 -25.03
N LEU A 224 -0.27 -4.69 -24.90
CA LEU A 224 0.46 -4.17 -26.07
C LEU A 224 1.16 -5.26 -26.87
N VAL A 225 1.73 -6.27 -26.20
CA VAL A 225 2.33 -7.43 -26.87
C VAL A 225 1.26 -8.21 -27.64
N ALA A 226 0.09 -8.44 -27.03
CA ALA A 226 -1.02 -9.16 -27.66
C ALA A 226 -1.56 -8.45 -28.91
N LEU A 227 -1.70 -7.12 -28.84
CA LEU A 227 -2.14 -6.27 -29.95
C LEU A 227 -1.09 -6.17 -31.07
N GLY A 228 0.18 -6.44 -30.79
CA GLY A 228 1.29 -6.42 -31.76
C GLY A 228 1.58 -7.77 -32.39
N GLU A 229 0.85 -8.84 -32.07
CA GLU A 229 1.04 -10.17 -32.71
C GLU A 229 0.59 -10.15 -34.20
N THR A 230 1.20 -10.98 -35.00
CA THR A 230 0.89 -11.07 -36.45
C THR A 230 -0.57 -11.51 -36.69
N ASP A 231 -1.09 -12.39 -35.83
CA ASP A 231 -2.50 -12.71 -35.73
C ASP A 231 -3.06 -12.03 -34.47
N GLU A 232 -3.51 -10.81 -34.63
CA GLU A 232 -4.07 -9.98 -33.53
C GLU A 232 -5.22 -10.66 -32.81
N LYS A 233 -6.15 -11.32 -33.53
CA LYS A 233 -7.27 -11.99 -32.91
C LYS A 233 -6.82 -13.12 -32.01
N ALA A 234 -5.85 -13.92 -32.43
CA ALA A 234 -5.28 -14.97 -31.61
C ALA A 234 -4.52 -14.39 -30.41
N GLY A 235 -3.78 -13.30 -30.59
CA GLY A 235 -3.06 -12.60 -29.53
C GLY A 235 -4.02 -12.05 -28.46
N VAL A 236 -5.08 -11.37 -28.87
CA VAL A 236 -6.11 -10.82 -27.97
C VAL A 236 -6.84 -11.94 -27.23
N GLU A 237 -7.24 -13.01 -27.89
CA GLU A 237 -7.90 -14.14 -27.25
C GLU A 237 -7.01 -14.81 -26.20
N LYS A 238 -5.76 -15.03 -26.53
CA LYS A 238 -4.78 -15.54 -25.57
C LYS A 238 -4.61 -14.62 -24.37
N PHE A 239 -4.54 -13.30 -24.59
CA PHE A 239 -4.49 -12.32 -23.50
C PHE A 239 -5.70 -12.43 -22.59
N ARG A 240 -6.93 -12.53 -23.14
CA ARG A 240 -8.16 -12.66 -22.37
C ARG A 240 -8.13 -13.91 -21.49
N VAL A 241 -7.83 -15.07 -22.07
CA VAL A 241 -7.75 -16.34 -21.32
C VAL A 241 -6.73 -16.27 -20.20
N GLU A 242 -5.53 -15.72 -20.46
CA GLU A 242 -4.50 -15.55 -19.41
C GLU A 242 -4.92 -14.53 -18.35
N ASN A 243 -5.60 -13.47 -18.75
CA ASN A 243 -6.04 -12.42 -17.85
C ASN A 243 -7.15 -12.92 -16.92
N ASP A 244 -8.17 -13.61 -17.45
CA ASP A 244 -9.25 -14.22 -16.70
C ASP A 244 -8.74 -15.25 -15.69
N ALA A 245 -7.81 -16.11 -16.11
CA ALA A 245 -7.18 -17.08 -15.21
C ALA A 245 -6.45 -16.40 -14.05
N LYS A 246 -5.79 -15.25 -14.30
CA LYS A 246 -5.11 -14.47 -13.25
C LYS A 246 -6.09 -13.73 -12.34
N LEU A 247 -7.18 -13.21 -12.85
CA LEU A 247 -8.22 -12.58 -12.04
C LEU A 247 -8.86 -13.61 -11.10
N ALA A 248 -9.16 -14.81 -11.59
CA ALA A 248 -9.69 -15.91 -10.78
C ALA A 248 -8.68 -16.37 -9.70
N ASP A 249 -7.38 -16.48 -10.05
CA ASP A 249 -6.31 -16.82 -9.10
C ASP A 249 -6.23 -15.76 -7.97
N TYR A 250 -6.23 -14.47 -8.30
CA TYR A 250 -6.16 -13.40 -7.30
C TYR A 250 -7.39 -13.37 -6.38
N LYS A 251 -8.60 -13.57 -6.92
CA LYS A 251 -9.82 -13.72 -6.12
C LYS A 251 -9.68 -14.87 -5.12
N THR A 252 -9.30 -16.06 -5.58
CA THR A 252 -9.11 -17.23 -4.72
C THR A 252 -8.08 -16.98 -3.63
N ARG A 253 -6.98 -16.29 -3.94
CA ARG A 253 -5.93 -15.95 -2.95
C ARG A 253 -6.44 -14.96 -1.92
N ILE A 254 -7.24 -13.97 -2.31
CA ILE A 254 -7.87 -13.01 -1.39
C ILE A 254 -8.79 -13.75 -0.41
N ASP A 255 -9.65 -14.66 -0.90
CA ASP A 255 -10.54 -15.44 -0.05
C ASP A 255 -9.77 -16.38 0.89
N ASN A 256 -8.69 -16.99 0.41
CA ASN A 256 -7.81 -17.81 1.24
C ASN A 256 -7.19 -17.01 2.39
N LEU A 257 -6.77 -15.76 2.14
CA LEU A 257 -6.20 -14.88 3.16
C LEU A 257 -7.23 -14.47 4.22
N PHE A 258 -8.47 -14.16 3.84
CA PHE A 258 -9.53 -13.87 4.80
C PHE A 258 -9.88 -15.11 5.64
N ASN A 259 -10.00 -16.28 5.01
CA ASN A 259 -10.22 -17.54 5.73
C ASN A 259 -9.06 -17.84 6.70
N PHE A 260 -7.82 -17.66 6.25
CA PHE A 260 -6.64 -17.84 7.08
C PHE A 260 -6.64 -16.89 8.29
N ALA A 261 -7.02 -15.60 8.09
CA ALA A 261 -7.14 -14.62 9.16
C ALA A 261 -8.14 -15.08 10.22
N VAL A 262 -9.35 -15.46 9.81
CA VAL A 262 -10.40 -15.94 10.73
C VAL A 262 -9.97 -17.18 11.49
N ASN A 263 -9.38 -18.13 10.80
CA ASN A 263 -8.95 -19.38 11.41
C ASN A 263 -7.80 -19.20 12.40
N SER A 264 -6.91 -18.22 12.18
CA SER A 264 -5.73 -18.00 13.02
C SER A 264 -5.97 -16.96 14.13
N LEU A 265 -6.67 -15.86 13.83
CA LEU A 265 -6.90 -14.75 14.75
C LEU A 265 -8.29 -14.79 15.42
N GLY A 266 -9.21 -15.58 14.86
CA GLY A 266 -10.62 -15.54 15.26
C GLY A 266 -11.32 -14.25 14.77
N LYS A 267 -12.43 -13.92 15.44
CA LYS A 267 -13.22 -12.69 15.17
C LYS A 267 -12.95 -11.62 16.25
N GLY A 268 -11.68 -11.38 16.54
CA GLY A 268 -11.22 -10.44 17.57
C GLY A 268 -10.88 -9.05 17.01
N GLN A 269 -10.33 -8.19 17.87
CA GLN A 269 -9.93 -6.82 17.54
C GLN A 269 -8.88 -6.77 16.43
N GLU A 270 -7.99 -7.76 16.36
CA GLU A 270 -6.95 -7.83 15.35
C GLU A 270 -7.54 -8.06 13.95
N THR A 271 -8.57 -8.90 13.84
CA THR A 271 -9.28 -9.12 12.57
C THR A 271 -10.09 -7.90 12.15
N VAL A 272 -10.69 -7.17 13.11
CA VAL A 272 -11.33 -5.88 12.85
C VAL A 272 -10.33 -4.87 12.32
N ALA A 273 -9.15 -4.76 12.96
CA ALA A 273 -8.10 -3.85 12.50
C ALA A 273 -7.61 -4.18 11.08
N MET A 274 -7.44 -5.47 10.78
CA MET A 274 -7.11 -5.95 9.42
C MET A 274 -8.18 -5.52 8.40
N LEU A 275 -9.46 -5.70 8.71
CA LEU A 275 -10.55 -5.31 7.82
C LEU A 275 -10.59 -3.81 7.58
N MET A 276 -10.42 -3.01 8.64
CA MET A 276 -10.38 -1.55 8.53
C MET A 276 -9.25 -1.07 7.62
N GLU A 277 -8.07 -1.68 7.72
CA GLU A 277 -6.93 -1.38 6.86
C GLU A 277 -7.20 -1.73 5.39
N VAL A 278 -7.83 -2.88 5.14
CA VAL A 278 -8.18 -3.33 3.78
C VAL A 278 -9.26 -2.42 3.17
N ILE A 279 -10.28 -2.04 3.96
CA ILE A 279 -11.36 -1.14 3.50
C ILE A 279 -10.85 0.28 3.24
N ALA A 280 -9.85 0.75 3.99
CA ALA A 280 -9.23 2.05 3.74
C ALA A 280 -8.45 2.10 2.40
N CYS A 281 -8.19 0.95 1.77
CA CYS A 281 -7.50 0.89 0.49
C CYS A 281 -8.49 1.09 -0.68
N GLU A 282 -8.38 2.19 -1.40
CA GLU A 282 -9.19 2.53 -2.57
C GLU A 282 -9.22 1.38 -3.61
N HIS A 283 -8.06 0.78 -3.90
CA HIS A 283 -7.94 -0.31 -4.87
C HIS A 283 -8.75 -1.55 -4.47
N PHE A 284 -8.88 -1.83 -3.17
CA PHE A 284 -9.70 -2.94 -2.70
C PHE A 284 -11.19 -2.63 -2.87
N ILE A 285 -11.62 -1.41 -2.54
CA ILE A 285 -13.00 -0.96 -2.73
C ILE A 285 -13.40 -1.02 -4.21
N GLU A 286 -12.54 -0.58 -5.11
CA GLU A 286 -12.79 -0.60 -6.57
C GLU A 286 -13.00 -2.01 -7.12
N ILE A 287 -12.35 -3.03 -6.56
CA ILE A 287 -12.48 -4.41 -7.05
C ILE A 287 -13.63 -5.19 -6.40
N LEU A 288 -14.18 -4.74 -5.28
CA LEU A 288 -15.25 -5.43 -4.57
C LEU A 288 -16.41 -5.88 -5.47
N PRO A 289 -16.95 -5.05 -6.39
CA PRO A 289 -18.04 -5.45 -7.28
C PRO A 289 -17.70 -6.64 -8.19
N TYR A 290 -16.42 -6.90 -8.44
CA TYR A 290 -15.94 -7.98 -9.30
C TYR A 290 -15.57 -9.25 -8.54
N LEU A 291 -15.46 -9.18 -7.21
CA LEU A 291 -15.14 -10.35 -6.40
C LEU A 291 -16.34 -11.30 -6.23
N GLY A 292 -17.59 -10.79 -6.39
CA GLY A 292 -18.80 -11.57 -6.18
C GLY A 292 -18.92 -12.07 -4.74
N ASP A 293 -19.45 -13.27 -4.51
CA ASP A 293 -19.46 -13.88 -3.18
C ASP A 293 -18.04 -14.09 -2.70
N THR A 294 -17.68 -13.41 -1.62
CA THR A 294 -16.37 -13.46 -0.99
C THR A 294 -16.52 -13.54 0.53
N VAL A 295 -15.61 -14.23 1.17
CA VAL A 295 -15.53 -14.32 2.64
C VAL A 295 -15.46 -12.94 3.31
N PHE A 296 -15.01 -11.94 2.58
CA PHE A 296 -14.98 -10.56 3.06
C PHE A 296 -16.35 -10.06 3.52
N TYR A 297 -17.43 -10.29 2.75
CA TYR A 297 -18.75 -9.81 3.12
C TYR A 297 -19.26 -10.46 4.41
N ASP A 298 -19.10 -11.78 4.56
CA ASP A 298 -19.49 -12.50 5.78
C ASP A 298 -18.74 -11.98 7.02
N LEU A 299 -17.46 -11.68 6.84
CA LEU A 299 -16.62 -11.12 7.90
C LEU A 299 -17.04 -9.71 8.29
N ASN A 300 -17.24 -8.88 7.28
CA ASN A 300 -17.61 -7.50 7.47
C ASN A 300 -18.97 -7.38 8.16
N ASP A 301 -19.97 -8.12 7.71
CA ASP A 301 -21.30 -8.18 8.33
C ASP A 301 -21.23 -8.64 9.78
N SER A 302 -20.42 -9.67 10.04
CA SER A 302 -20.31 -10.24 11.39
C SER A 302 -19.51 -9.38 12.39
N LEU A 303 -18.58 -8.53 11.92
CA LEU A 303 -17.65 -7.78 12.77
C LEU A 303 -17.94 -6.28 12.81
N LEU A 304 -18.38 -5.69 11.71
CA LEU A 304 -18.60 -4.24 11.60
C LEU A 304 -20.09 -3.87 11.56
N GLY A 305 -20.98 -4.85 11.43
CA GLY A 305 -22.44 -4.63 11.44
C GLY A 305 -22.95 -3.83 10.23
N VAL A 306 -22.14 -3.71 9.18
CA VAL A 306 -22.53 -3.06 7.92
C VAL A 306 -23.11 -4.14 7.02
N SER A 307 -24.43 -4.22 6.95
CA SER A 307 -25.13 -5.24 6.18
C SER A 307 -25.40 -4.74 4.76
N GLY A 308 -24.84 -5.46 3.79
CA GLY A 308 -25.36 -5.50 2.44
C GLY A 308 -24.36 -5.18 1.33
N GLU A 309 -24.30 -6.09 0.36
CA GLU A 309 -23.61 -5.92 -0.93
C GLU A 309 -23.98 -4.59 -1.62
N ASP A 310 -25.23 -4.09 -1.40
CA ASP A 310 -25.72 -2.85 -1.98
C ASP A 310 -25.09 -1.59 -1.37
N ASP A 311 -24.71 -1.59 -0.10
CA ASP A 311 -24.05 -0.45 0.54
C ASP A 311 -22.59 -0.32 0.08
N TYR A 312 -21.92 -1.45 -0.17
CA TYR A 312 -20.57 -1.44 -0.78
C TYR A 312 -20.60 -1.05 -2.25
N LYS A 313 -21.61 -1.48 -3.01
CA LYS A 313 -21.83 -1.03 -4.40
C LYS A 313 -22.08 0.48 -4.45
N ARG A 314 -22.76 1.05 -3.46
CA ARG A 314 -22.95 2.50 -3.33
C ARG A 314 -21.65 3.22 -2.96
N LEU A 315 -20.88 2.70 -1.99
CA LEU A 315 -19.58 3.24 -1.61
C LEU A 315 -18.57 3.19 -2.77
N ALA A 316 -18.50 2.06 -3.47
CA ALA A 316 -17.68 1.93 -4.67
C ALA A 316 -18.13 2.88 -5.79
N ALA A 317 -19.44 3.05 -5.98
CA ALA A 317 -19.99 3.97 -6.98
C ALA A 317 -19.77 5.46 -6.63
N SER A 318 -19.70 5.82 -5.34
CA SER A 318 -19.37 7.18 -4.90
C SER A 318 -17.87 7.45 -5.02
N ALA A 319 -17.02 6.50 -4.66
CA ALA A 319 -15.57 6.60 -4.84
C ALA A 319 -15.16 6.75 -6.32
N LEU A 320 -15.85 6.04 -7.23
CA LEU A 320 -15.63 6.16 -8.68
C LEU A 320 -16.14 7.48 -9.28
N LYS A 321 -17.03 8.20 -8.60
CA LYS A 321 -17.58 9.48 -9.07
C LYS A 321 -16.84 10.71 -8.52
N GLY A 322 -15.91 10.54 -7.58
CA GLY A 322 -15.13 11.63 -7.00
C GLY A 322 -15.96 12.65 -6.22
N GLU A 323 -17.09 12.20 -5.61
CA GLU A 323 -17.93 13.01 -4.70
C GLU A 323 -17.57 12.77 -3.24
#